data_b06367c5d878d0dfc328551324df308c
#
_entry.id   b06367c5d878d0dfc328551324df308c
#
_cell.length_a   1.000
_cell.length_b   1.000
_cell.length_c   1.000
_cell.angle_alpha   90.00
_cell.angle_beta   90.00
_cell.angle_gamma   90.00
#
_symmetry.space_group_name_H-M   'P 1'
#
loop_
_entity.id
_entity.type
_entity.pdbx_description
1 polymer ?
#
loop_
_entity_poly.entity_id
_entity_poly.type
_entity_poly.pdbx_seq_one_letter_code
_entity_poly.pdbx_strand_id
1 'polypeptide(L)'
;AAALAKASIEVESITEAVAGTRIELHGVDLPDLGNRIESLCLGFPVEVLFNGKPQLRRFAAAHLATMASPMGTVHLTGTRDGKFSYNTMVFLQGFCVMKPNYCQFDEVNVVHLDSRQFMARLPDRDKLIDEDVQRKRIDTELKACWRQTLEVAKTQLSPERFVAIYYASMRAWGHIDLLNDLDVLPAELFDEIVDYPIQDDDRSYVRQVAVAPTRHAVESGKVTLVSLDWLGDDNAARWMLARAKGYLIFDWIGLSSEHWAWRHVRFLDQETVQVEALSEQIRVQLEGRWVWPTV
;
A
#
# COMPACT_ATOMS: atom_id res chain seq x y z
N ALA A 1 -10.15 -13.89 -35.02
CA ALA A 1 -11.06 -14.97 -34.58
C ALA A 1 -11.79 -15.62 -35.78
N ALA A 2 -12.30 -14.84 -36.75
CA ALA A 2 -13.03 -15.37 -37.89
C ALA A 2 -12.16 -16.20 -38.88
N ALA A 3 -10.86 -15.92 -38.96
CA ALA A 3 -9.94 -16.65 -39.83
C ALA A 3 -9.55 -18.05 -39.29
N LEU A 4 -9.49 -18.19 -37.95
CA LEU A 4 -9.19 -19.47 -37.30
C LEU A 4 -10.37 -20.47 -37.34
N ALA A 5 -11.60 -19.98 -37.43
CA ALA A 5 -12.81 -20.82 -37.47
C ALA A 5 -12.96 -21.63 -38.78
N LYS A 6 -12.14 -21.35 -39.80
CA LYS A 6 -12.16 -22.04 -41.11
C LYS A 6 -10.89 -22.84 -41.39
N ALA A 7 -9.92 -22.90 -40.49
CA ALA A 7 -8.74 -23.67 -40.69
C ALA A 7 -9.02 -25.16 -40.40
N SER A 8 -8.84 -26.00 -41.42
CA SER A 8 -8.80 -27.47 -41.22
C SER A 8 -7.45 -27.81 -40.60
N ILE A 9 -7.47 -28.55 -39.51
CA ILE A 9 -6.26 -29.07 -38.88
C ILE A 9 -6.06 -30.48 -39.46
N GLU A 10 -5.00 -30.67 -40.20
CA GLU A 10 -4.55 -31.99 -40.63
C GLU A 10 -3.61 -32.56 -39.57
N VAL A 11 -3.90 -33.75 -39.06
CA VAL A 11 -3.10 -34.44 -38.08
C VAL A 11 -2.40 -35.59 -38.78
N GLU A 12 -1.07 -35.52 -38.90
CA GLU A 12 -0.25 -36.59 -39.40
C GLU A 12 0.55 -37.24 -38.26
N SER A 13 0.65 -38.55 -38.26
CA SER A 13 1.53 -39.25 -37.34
C SER A 13 2.94 -39.29 -37.92
N ILE A 14 3.93 -38.79 -37.16
CA ILE A 14 5.34 -38.85 -37.52
C ILE A 14 6.00 -40.05 -36.83
N THR A 15 6.95 -40.69 -37.53
CA THR A 15 7.67 -41.85 -37.03
C THR A 15 8.84 -41.51 -36.10
N GLU A 16 9.30 -40.27 -36.11
CA GLU A 16 10.38 -39.81 -35.23
C GLU A 16 9.83 -39.16 -34.00
N ALA A 17 10.28 -39.59 -32.80
CA ALA A 17 9.96 -38.97 -31.54
C ALA A 17 10.67 -37.61 -31.44
N VAL A 18 9.90 -36.54 -31.33
CA VAL A 18 10.41 -35.19 -31.09
C VAL A 18 10.32 -34.90 -29.60
N ALA A 19 11.39 -34.39 -29.01
CA ALA A 19 11.35 -33.92 -27.62
C ALA A 19 10.57 -32.60 -27.55
N GLY A 20 9.38 -32.64 -26.95
CA GLY A 20 8.52 -31.46 -26.78
C GLY A 20 7.53 -31.25 -27.93
N THR A 21 7.12 -29.98 -28.12
CA THR A 21 6.16 -29.57 -29.14
C THR A 21 6.80 -28.54 -30.06
N ARG A 22 6.69 -28.73 -31.36
CA ARG A 22 7.12 -27.75 -32.37
C ARG A 22 5.87 -27.21 -33.10
N ILE A 23 5.75 -25.90 -33.16
CA ILE A 23 4.68 -25.22 -33.87
C ILE A 23 5.35 -24.30 -34.92
N GLU A 24 4.97 -24.43 -36.19
CA GLU A 24 5.41 -23.56 -37.26
C GLU A 24 4.23 -22.76 -37.80
N LEU A 25 4.40 -21.45 -37.85
CA LEU A 25 3.42 -20.54 -38.43
C LEU A 25 3.99 -19.89 -39.68
N HIS A 26 3.34 -20.09 -40.82
CA HIS A 26 3.76 -19.57 -42.11
C HIS A 26 2.91 -18.36 -42.50
N GLY A 27 3.54 -17.37 -43.15
CA GLY A 27 2.84 -16.17 -43.66
C GLY A 27 2.32 -15.22 -42.56
N VAL A 28 2.91 -15.30 -41.38
CA VAL A 28 2.55 -14.42 -40.24
C VAL A 28 3.61 -13.35 -40.12
N ASP A 29 3.19 -12.10 -40.30
CA ASP A 29 3.99 -10.91 -39.94
C ASP A 29 3.50 -10.37 -38.61
N LEU A 30 4.35 -10.44 -37.59
CA LEU A 30 4.07 -9.95 -36.24
C LEU A 30 5.04 -8.80 -35.93
N PRO A 31 4.62 -7.56 -36.15
CA PRO A 31 5.45 -6.41 -35.79
C PRO A 31 5.74 -6.44 -34.30
N ASP A 32 6.97 -6.07 -33.94
CA ASP A 32 7.42 -5.94 -32.54
C ASP A 32 7.33 -7.23 -31.71
N LEU A 33 7.55 -8.37 -32.35
CA LEU A 33 7.43 -9.70 -31.73
C LEU A 33 8.31 -9.85 -30.47
N GLY A 34 9.52 -9.27 -30.48
CA GLY A 34 10.45 -9.34 -29.34
C GLY A 34 9.85 -8.77 -28.07
N ASN A 35 9.33 -7.55 -28.11
CA ASN A 35 8.71 -6.87 -26.95
C ASN A 35 7.43 -7.59 -26.49
N ARG A 36 6.68 -8.15 -27.44
CA ARG A 36 5.49 -8.96 -27.11
C ARG A 36 5.86 -10.21 -26.35
N ILE A 37 6.89 -10.93 -26.77
CA ILE A 37 7.38 -12.13 -26.08
C ILE A 37 7.92 -11.75 -24.70
N GLU A 38 8.72 -10.70 -24.57
CA GLU A 38 9.21 -10.22 -23.30
C GLU A 38 8.06 -9.93 -22.32
N SER A 39 7.03 -9.20 -22.78
CA SER A 39 5.84 -8.90 -21.97
C SER A 39 5.05 -10.14 -21.55
N LEU A 40 4.96 -11.14 -22.42
CA LEU A 40 4.25 -12.40 -22.13
C LEU A 40 5.00 -13.27 -21.12
N CYS A 41 6.35 -13.24 -21.15
CA CYS A 41 7.19 -14.13 -20.36
C CYS A 41 7.38 -13.72 -18.91
N LEU A 42 6.91 -12.53 -18.50
CA LEU A 42 7.19 -11.92 -17.20
C LEU A 42 6.97 -12.86 -16.00
N GLY A 43 5.92 -13.69 -16.04
CA GLY A 43 5.55 -14.59 -14.95
C GLY A 43 5.78 -16.07 -15.24
N PHE A 44 6.44 -16.43 -16.34
CA PHE A 44 6.57 -17.84 -16.74
C PHE A 44 7.46 -18.63 -15.78
N PRO A 45 7.02 -19.83 -15.38
CA PRO A 45 7.79 -20.68 -14.48
C PRO A 45 8.99 -21.34 -15.18
N VAL A 46 8.94 -21.43 -16.51
CA VAL A 46 9.97 -22.07 -17.33
C VAL A 46 10.81 -21.04 -18.08
N GLU A 47 12.05 -21.39 -18.40
CA GLU A 47 12.90 -20.56 -19.23
C GLU A 47 12.32 -20.40 -20.64
N VAL A 48 12.40 -19.19 -21.17
CA VAL A 48 11.97 -18.84 -22.52
C VAL A 48 13.14 -18.25 -23.27
N LEU A 49 13.42 -18.80 -24.45
CA LEU A 49 14.43 -18.30 -25.37
C LEU A 49 13.76 -17.67 -26.59
N PHE A 50 14.16 -16.46 -26.93
CA PHE A 50 13.79 -15.82 -28.18
C PHE A 50 15.04 -15.57 -29.01
N ASN A 51 15.09 -16.18 -30.21
CA ASN A 51 16.28 -16.17 -31.06
C ASN A 51 17.55 -16.58 -30.31
N GLY A 52 17.45 -17.62 -29.48
CA GLY A 52 18.55 -18.18 -28.69
C GLY A 52 18.94 -17.31 -27.46
N LYS A 53 18.28 -16.21 -27.21
CA LYS A 53 18.53 -15.33 -26.04
C LYS A 53 17.49 -15.58 -24.95
N PRO A 54 17.90 -15.76 -23.68
CA PRO A 54 16.96 -15.92 -22.57
C PRO A 54 16.18 -14.62 -22.34
N GLN A 55 14.87 -14.76 -22.12
CA GLN A 55 13.97 -13.67 -21.82
C GLN A 55 13.92 -13.42 -20.31
N LEU A 56 13.79 -12.12 -19.92
CA LEU A 56 13.62 -11.75 -18.53
C LEU A 56 12.25 -12.20 -18.04
N ARG A 57 12.25 -12.94 -16.92
CA ARG A 57 11.05 -13.43 -16.24
C ARG A 57 11.00 -12.82 -14.84
N ARG A 58 10.92 -11.49 -14.79
CA ARG A 58 11.05 -10.70 -13.54
C ARG A 58 10.16 -11.18 -12.43
N PHE A 59 8.94 -11.61 -12.77
CA PHE A 59 7.91 -12.00 -11.84
C PHE A 59 7.72 -13.52 -11.75
N ALA A 60 8.63 -14.32 -12.26
CA ALA A 60 8.60 -15.76 -12.01
C ALA A 60 8.75 -16.05 -10.51
N ALA A 61 7.93 -16.95 -9.98
CA ALA A 61 7.93 -17.27 -8.54
C ALA A 61 9.32 -17.70 -8.03
N ALA A 62 10.13 -18.34 -8.87
CA ALA A 62 11.50 -18.74 -8.52
C ALA A 62 12.46 -17.56 -8.29
N HIS A 63 12.13 -16.37 -8.78
CA HIS A 63 12.96 -15.16 -8.65
C HIS A 63 12.53 -14.24 -7.49
N LEU A 64 11.43 -14.57 -6.82
CA LEU A 64 10.80 -13.74 -5.79
C LEU A 64 10.82 -14.44 -4.44
N ALA A 65 10.89 -13.65 -3.38
CA ALA A 65 10.61 -14.16 -2.04
C ALA A 65 9.09 -14.32 -1.89
N THR A 66 8.60 -15.55 -2.09
CA THR A 66 7.17 -15.84 -2.06
C THR A 66 6.76 -16.54 -0.78
N MET A 67 5.50 -16.36 -0.41
CA MET A 67 4.80 -17.10 0.64
C MET A 67 3.64 -17.90 0.04
N ALA A 68 3.31 -19.02 0.66
CA ALA A 68 2.14 -19.82 0.28
C ALA A 68 0.86 -19.14 0.79
N SER A 69 -0.20 -19.21 -0.03
CA SER A 69 -1.54 -18.77 0.34
C SER A 69 -2.58 -19.76 -0.20
N PRO A 70 -3.84 -19.72 0.28
CA PRO A 70 -4.91 -20.54 -0.27
C PRO A 70 -5.17 -20.33 -1.76
N MET A 71 -4.83 -19.17 -2.31
CA MET A 71 -5.01 -18.89 -3.74
C MET A 71 -3.82 -19.27 -4.63
N GLY A 72 -2.68 -19.66 -4.03
CA GLY A 72 -1.43 -19.95 -4.74
C GLY A 72 -0.20 -19.41 -4.03
N THR A 73 0.73 -18.77 -4.73
CA THR A 73 1.92 -18.15 -4.13
C THR A 73 1.87 -16.63 -4.28
N VAL A 74 2.31 -15.93 -3.24
CA VAL A 74 2.25 -14.48 -3.14
C VAL A 74 3.63 -13.92 -2.81
N HIS A 75 4.04 -12.91 -3.53
CA HIS A 75 5.14 -12.02 -3.16
C HIS A 75 4.55 -10.66 -2.77
N LEU A 76 4.85 -10.22 -1.56
CA LEU A 76 4.49 -8.89 -1.07
C LEU A 76 5.70 -7.97 -1.16
N THR A 77 5.52 -6.82 -1.79
CA THR A 77 6.55 -5.78 -1.78
C THR A 77 6.54 -5.02 -0.45
N GLY A 78 7.68 -4.51 -0.01
CA GLY A 78 7.79 -3.70 1.21
C GLY A 78 7.74 -4.47 2.52
N THR A 79 7.81 -5.80 2.50
CA THR A 79 7.80 -6.60 3.74
C THR A 79 9.04 -6.44 4.62
N ARG A 80 10.11 -5.81 4.12
CA ARG A 80 11.36 -5.59 4.87
C ARG A 80 11.55 -4.15 5.35
N ASP A 81 11.02 -3.19 4.61
CA ASP A 81 11.26 -1.75 4.81
C ASP A 81 9.97 -0.93 4.98
N GLY A 82 8.81 -1.59 4.95
CA GLY A 82 7.50 -0.94 5.07
C GLY A 82 7.01 -0.21 3.83
N LYS A 83 7.78 -0.20 2.74
CA LYS A 83 7.40 0.46 1.48
C LYS A 83 6.39 -0.37 0.70
N PHE A 84 5.21 -0.49 1.24
CA PHE A 84 4.12 -1.25 0.64
C PHE A 84 3.65 -0.65 -0.69
N SER A 85 2.98 -1.46 -1.50
CA SER A 85 2.27 -1.02 -2.69
C SER A 85 0.89 -1.68 -2.78
N TYR A 86 -0.07 -0.96 -3.32
CA TYR A 86 -1.37 -1.53 -3.70
C TYR A 86 -1.33 -2.17 -5.09
N ASN A 87 -0.30 -1.86 -5.87
CA ASN A 87 -0.15 -2.40 -7.20
C ASN A 87 0.07 -3.90 -7.14
N THR A 88 -0.74 -4.65 -7.86
CA THR A 88 -0.68 -6.11 -7.87
C THR A 88 -0.70 -6.63 -9.30
N MET A 89 0.26 -7.47 -9.62
CA MET A 89 0.27 -8.27 -10.85
C MET A 89 -0.15 -9.69 -10.54
N VAL A 90 -1.10 -10.20 -11.29
CA VAL A 90 -1.64 -11.54 -11.07
C VAL A 90 -1.37 -12.41 -12.29
N PHE A 91 -0.79 -13.57 -12.04
CA PHE A 91 -0.42 -14.55 -13.05
C PHE A 91 -1.20 -15.85 -12.85
N LEU A 92 -1.64 -16.42 -13.95
CA LEU A 92 -2.22 -17.77 -14.01
C LEU A 92 -1.45 -18.59 -15.04
N GLN A 93 -0.80 -19.66 -14.60
CA GLN A 93 0.09 -20.48 -15.45
C GLN A 93 1.17 -19.65 -16.18
N GLY A 94 1.63 -18.58 -15.56
CA GLY A 94 2.64 -17.67 -16.10
C GLY A 94 2.11 -16.51 -16.95
N PHE A 95 0.85 -16.57 -17.41
CA PHE A 95 0.22 -15.47 -18.14
C PHE A 95 -0.30 -14.41 -17.18
N CYS A 96 -0.05 -13.13 -17.48
CA CYS A 96 -0.57 -12.02 -16.71
C CYS A 96 -2.07 -11.86 -16.99
N VAL A 97 -2.90 -12.13 -15.99
CA VAL A 97 -4.37 -12.04 -16.08
C VAL A 97 -4.94 -10.79 -15.42
N MET A 98 -4.15 -10.12 -14.59
CA MET A 98 -4.46 -8.79 -14.04
C MET A 98 -3.18 -7.99 -13.86
N LYS A 99 -3.22 -6.74 -14.26
CA LYS A 99 -2.13 -5.77 -14.07
C LYS A 99 -2.70 -4.42 -13.65
N PRO A 100 -1.98 -3.62 -12.86
CA PRO A 100 -2.38 -2.26 -12.56
C PRO A 100 -2.28 -1.39 -13.82
N ASN A 101 -3.09 -0.35 -13.89
CA ASN A 101 -3.08 0.58 -15.02
C ASN A 101 -1.75 1.35 -15.13
N TYR A 102 -1.14 1.61 -13.99
CA TYR A 102 0.16 2.27 -13.86
C TYR A 102 0.95 1.60 -12.73
N CYS A 103 2.15 1.13 -13.01
CA CYS A 103 3.04 0.60 -11.98
C CYS A 103 4.50 0.87 -12.34
N GLN A 104 5.28 1.17 -11.32
CA GLN A 104 6.72 0.97 -11.37
C GLN A 104 6.96 -0.51 -11.10
N PHE A 105 7.64 -1.21 -11.99
CA PHE A 105 7.80 -2.66 -11.91
C PHE A 105 8.54 -3.16 -10.65
N ASP A 106 9.24 -2.28 -9.95
CA ASP A 106 10.01 -2.63 -8.76
C ASP A 106 9.17 -2.58 -7.47
N GLU A 107 7.92 -2.08 -7.54
CA GLU A 107 7.03 -1.89 -6.40
C GLU A 107 5.66 -2.52 -6.64
N VAL A 108 5.64 -3.81 -6.94
CA VAL A 108 4.39 -4.54 -7.17
C VAL A 108 4.32 -5.80 -6.31
N ASN A 109 3.13 -6.10 -5.79
CA ASN A 109 2.83 -7.41 -5.28
C ASN A 109 2.64 -8.36 -6.46
N VAL A 110 3.09 -9.60 -6.32
CA VAL A 110 2.97 -10.61 -7.37
C VAL A 110 2.20 -11.80 -6.84
N VAL A 111 1.18 -12.21 -7.56
CA VAL A 111 0.34 -13.36 -7.22
C VAL A 111 0.41 -14.37 -8.35
N HIS A 112 0.81 -15.60 -8.05
CA HIS A 112 0.70 -16.74 -8.94
C HIS A 112 -0.45 -17.62 -8.48
N LEU A 113 -1.56 -17.58 -9.21
CA LEU A 113 -2.78 -18.29 -8.88
C LEU A 113 -2.67 -19.80 -9.13
N ASP A 114 -3.30 -20.57 -8.26
CA ASP A 114 -3.45 -22.03 -8.45
C ASP A 114 -4.47 -22.29 -9.55
N SER A 115 -4.01 -22.90 -10.67
CA SER A 115 -4.84 -23.21 -11.83
C SER A 115 -5.93 -24.25 -11.57
N ARG A 116 -5.93 -24.90 -10.41
CA ARG A 116 -7.05 -25.78 -9.99
C ARG A 116 -8.24 -25.01 -9.45
N GLN A 117 -8.05 -23.75 -9.05
CA GLN A 117 -9.07 -22.91 -8.45
C GLN A 117 -9.49 -21.75 -9.32
N PHE A 118 -8.63 -21.31 -10.23
CA PHE A 118 -8.83 -20.15 -11.07
C PHE A 118 -8.78 -20.52 -12.54
N MET A 119 -9.61 -19.86 -13.33
CA MET A 119 -9.68 -20.06 -14.78
C MET A 119 -9.59 -18.71 -15.50
N ALA A 120 -8.82 -18.70 -16.59
CA ALA A 120 -8.76 -17.57 -17.50
C ALA A 120 -9.79 -17.71 -18.62
N ARG A 121 -10.26 -16.57 -19.10
CA ARG A 121 -11.16 -16.52 -20.27
C ARG A 121 -10.38 -16.85 -21.53
N LEU A 122 -10.94 -17.75 -22.31
CA LEU A 122 -10.38 -18.12 -23.62
C LEU A 122 -10.92 -17.20 -24.73
N PRO A 123 -10.19 -16.99 -25.83
CA PRO A 123 -8.89 -17.62 -26.16
C PRO A 123 -7.67 -16.90 -25.57
N ASP A 124 -7.79 -15.62 -25.21
CA ASP A 124 -6.65 -14.72 -25.01
C ASP A 124 -5.96 -14.91 -23.66
N ARG A 125 -6.62 -15.52 -22.67
CA ARG A 125 -6.14 -15.72 -21.29
C ARG A 125 -5.63 -14.45 -20.61
N ASP A 126 -6.18 -13.29 -21.00
CA ASP A 126 -5.83 -11.96 -20.50
C ASP A 126 -6.62 -11.54 -19.26
N LYS A 127 -7.69 -12.29 -18.94
CA LYS A 127 -8.61 -12.02 -17.83
C LYS A 127 -9.08 -13.29 -17.15
N LEU A 128 -9.46 -13.16 -15.89
CA LEU A 128 -10.13 -14.23 -15.15
C LEU A 128 -11.61 -14.32 -15.54
N ILE A 129 -12.18 -15.53 -15.43
CA ILE A 129 -13.62 -15.70 -15.42
C ILE A 129 -14.14 -15.09 -14.13
N ASP A 130 -15.27 -14.37 -14.19
CA ASP A 130 -15.87 -13.64 -13.06
C ASP A 130 -14.87 -12.66 -12.39
N GLU A 131 -14.18 -11.88 -13.22
CA GLU A 131 -13.05 -11.00 -12.82
C GLU A 131 -13.32 -10.21 -11.54
N ASP A 132 -14.49 -9.58 -11.41
CA ASP A 132 -14.81 -8.75 -10.23
C ASP A 132 -14.91 -9.56 -8.93
N VAL A 133 -15.42 -10.79 -9.01
CA VAL A 133 -15.50 -11.70 -7.86
C VAL A 133 -14.10 -12.18 -7.48
N GLN A 134 -13.32 -12.57 -8.49
CA GLN A 134 -11.95 -13.05 -8.26
C GLN A 134 -11.03 -11.92 -7.74
N ARG A 135 -11.20 -10.70 -8.21
CA ARG A 135 -10.47 -9.52 -7.71
C ARG A 135 -10.70 -9.33 -6.21
N LYS A 136 -11.96 -9.32 -5.76
CA LYS A 136 -12.29 -9.19 -4.33
C LYS A 136 -11.71 -10.33 -3.49
N ARG A 137 -11.70 -11.55 -4.02
CA ARG A 137 -11.09 -12.70 -3.37
C ARG A 137 -9.59 -12.52 -3.23
N ILE A 138 -8.90 -12.10 -4.30
CA ILE A 138 -7.47 -11.84 -4.30
C ILE A 138 -7.12 -10.72 -3.30
N ASP A 139 -7.86 -9.62 -3.29
CA ASP A 139 -7.65 -8.51 -2.35
C ASP A 139 -7.82 -8.97 -0.89
N THR A 140 -8.79 -9.83 -0.61
CA THR A 140 -9.01 -10.39 0.73
C THR A 140 -7.84 -11.27 1.16
N GLU A 141 -7.35 -12.11 0.28
CA GLU A 141 -6.20 -12.98 0.56
C GLU A 141 -4.89 -12.18 0.71
N LEU A 142 -4.70 -11.11 -0.08
CA LEU A 142 -3.55 -10.22 0.09
C LEU A 142 -3.57 -9.53 1.46
N LYS A 143 -4.73 -9.09 1.93
CA LYS A 143 -4.89 -8.56 3.29
C LYS A 143 -4.50 -9.60 4.33
N ALA A 144 -4.95 -10.85 4.19
CA ALA A 144 -4.59 -11.93 5.10
C ALA A 144 -3.07 -12.22 5.09
N CYS A 145 -2.44 -12.21 3.93
CA CYS A 145 -0.99 -12.35 3.80
C CYS A 145 -0.25 -11.20 4.49
N TRP A 146 -0.71 -9.96 4.35
CA TRP A 146 -0.16 -8.82 5.08
C TRP A 146 -0.33 -8.97 6.58
N ARG A 147 -1.52 -9.40 7.04
CA ARG A 147 -1.76 -9.67 8.47
C ARG A 147 -0.74 -10.63 9.05
N GLN A 148 -0.54 -11.77 8.40
CA GLN A 148 0.44 -12.77 8.81
C GLN A 148 1.87 -12.20 8.85
N THR A 149 2.24 -11.42 7.83
CA THR A 149 3.57 -10.78 7.77
C THR A 149 3.77 -9.80 8.91
N LEU A 150 2.78 -8.97 9.20
CA LEU A 150 2.81 -7.98 10.27
C LEU A 150 2.86 -8.65 11.66
N GLU A 151 2.10 -9.71 11.89
CA GLU A 151 2.13 -10.47 13.14
C GLU A 151 3.51 -11.09 13.40
N VAL A 152 4.14 -11.66 12.37
CA VAL A 152 5.52 -12.16 12.46
C VAL A 152 6.50 -11.03 12.77
N ALA A 153 6.42 -9.92 12.03
CA ALA A 153 7.28 -8.76 12.25
C ALA A 153 7.14 -8.18 13.67
N LYS A 154 5.91 -8.12 14.18
CA LYS A 154 5.60 -7.65 15.54
C LYS A 154 6.27 -8.49 16.62
N THR A 155 6.43 -9.79 16.40
CA THR A 155 7.14 -10.67 17.37
C THR A 155 8.67 -10.59 17.27
N GLN A 156 9.20 -10.14 16.14
CA GLN A 156 10.65 -10.12 15.87
C GLN A 156 11.30 -8.76 16.14
N LEU A 157 10.53 -7.68 16.14
CA LEU A 157 11.02 -6.32 16.29
C LEU A 157 10.64 -5.72 17.64
N SER A 158 11.40 -4.72 18.10
CA SER A 158 10.91 -3.89 19.20
C SER A 158 9.66 -3.11 18.78
N PRO A 159 8.76 -2.75 19.72
CA PRO A 159 7.55 -1.99 19.41
C PRO A 159 7.82 -0.71 18.61
N GLU A 160 8.84 0.05 18.99
CA GLU A 160 9.22 1.30 18.31
C GLU A 160 9.63 1.05 16.87
N ARG A 161 10.44 0.00 16.65
CA ARG A 161 10.92 -0.33 15.30
C ARG A 161 9.81 -0.91 14.44
N PHE A 162 8.95 -1.74 15.03
CA PHE A 162 7.79 -2.29 14.34
C PHE A 162 6.86 -1.17 13.85
N VAL A 163 6.53 -0.23 14.74
CA VAL A 163 5.67 0.91 14.41
C VAL A 163 6.32 1.77 13.33
N ALA A 164 7.58 2.17 13.52
CA ALA A 164 8.30 3.04 12.57
C ALA A 164 8.41 2.45 11.15
N ILE A 165 8.49 1.12 11.03
CA ILE A 165 8.58 0.48 9.71
C ILE A 165 7.19 0.24 9.10
N TYR A 166 6.22 -0.22 9.89
CA TYR A 166 5.01 -0.83 9.34
C TYR A 166 3.73 -0.03 9.56
N TYR A 167 3.77 1.13 10.22
CA TYR A 167 2.56 1.90 10.46
C TYR A 167 1.79 2.23 9.18
N ALA A 168 2.48 2.71 8.16
CA ALA A 168 1.87 3.01 6.86
C ALA A 168 1.25 1.75 6.21
N SER A 169 1.92 0.60 6.30
CA SER A 169 1.40 -0.67 5.80
C SER A 169 0.17 -1.14 6.58
N MET A 170 0.17 -0.98 7.92
CA MET A 170 -0.98 -1.31 8.76
C MET A 170 -2.21 -0.47 8.41
N ARG A 171 -2.04 0.84 8.20
CA ARG A 171 -3.11 1.72 7.72
C ARG A 171 -3.64 1.28 6.36
N ALA A 172 -2.74 1.08 5.43
CA ALA A 172 -3.06 0.75 4.05
C ALA A 172 -3.86 -0.54 3.91
N TRP A 173 -3.48 -1.56 4.67
CA TRP A 173 -4.09 -2.89 4.59
C TRP A 173 -5.16 -3.14 5.66
N GLY A 174 -5.47 -2.14 6.49
CA GLY A 174 -6.55 -2.21 7.47
C GLY A 174 -6.23 -3.09 8.69
N HIS A 175 -4.95 -3.10 9.13
CA HIS A 175 -4.46 -3.87 10.29
C HIS A 175 -3.98 -2.99 11.45
N ILE A 176 -4.56 -1.82 11.57
CA ILE A 176 -4.23 -0.81 12.59
C ILE A 176 -4.48 -1.30 14.01
N ASP A 177 -5.35 -2.29 14.17
CA ASP A 177 -5.63 -2.97 15.44
C ASP A 177 -4.40 -3.63 16.08
N LEU A 178 -3.37 -3.93 15.29
CA LEU A 178 -2.09 -4.44 15.77
C LEU A 178 -1.33 -3.46 16.68
N LEU A 179 -1.74 -2.20 16.73
CA LEU A 179 -1.18 -1.19 17.62
C LEU A 179 -1.81 -1.20 19.02
N ASN A 180 -2.99 -1.78 19.20
CA ASN A 180 -3.81 -1.61 20.40
C ASN A 180 -3.13 -2.05 21.71
N ASP A 181 -2.22 -3.01 21.66
CA ASP A 181 -1.48 -3.55 22.79
C ASP A 181 -0.04 -3.03 22.92
N LEU A 182 0.36 -2.09 22.03
CA LEU A 182 1.68 -1.48 22.08
C LEU A 182 1.67 -0.21 22.93
N ASP A 183 2.77 0.01 23.67
CA ASP A 183 2.96 1.20 24.51
C ASP A 183 3.58 2.38 23.74
N VAL A 184 3.66 2.25 22.41
CA VAL A 184 4.28 3.22 21.51
C VAL A 184 3.23 3.71 20.51
N LEU A 185 3.22 5.02 20.28
CA LEU A 185 2.40 5.66 19.26
C LEU A 185 3.22 5.88 17.97
N PRO A 186 2.61 5.82 16.80
CA PRO A 186 3.25 6.25 15.56
C PRO A 186 3.54 7.76 15.59
N ALA A 187 4.73 8.16 15.13
CA ALA A 187 5.09 9.58 15.06
C ALA A 187 4.24 10.34 14.04
N GLU A 188 3.83 9.64 13.00
CA GLU A 188 2.99 10.14 11.91
C GLU A 188 1.61 10.66 12.38
N LEU A 189 1.14 10.20 13.53
CA LEU A 189 -0.09 10.75 14.13
C LEU A 189 0.03 12.22 14.52
N PHE A 190 1.25 12.72 14.63
CA PHE A 190 1.57 14.09 15.05
C PHE A 190 2.21 14.91 13.94
N ASP A 191 2.34 14.35 12.75
CA ASP A 191 3.02 15.00 11.61
C ASP A 191 2.11 15.98 10.86
N GLU A 192 0.81 15.73 10.83
CA GLU A 192 -0.09 16.44 9.95
C GLU A 192 -1.02 17.40 10.71
N ILE A 193 -0.48 18.55 11.05
CA ILE A 193 -1.35 19.73 11.17
C ILE A 193 -1.22 20.47 9.85
N VAL A 194 -2.21 20.26 9.00
CA VAL A 194 -2.31 20.98 7.74
C VAL A 194 -2.43 22.48 8.02
N ASP A 195 -1.46 23.24 7.49
CA ASP A 195 -1.54 24.66 7.14
C ASP A 195 -2.11 25.63 8.18
N TYR A 196 -2.07 25.32 9.49
CA TYR A 196 -2.72 26.21 10.40
C TYR A 196 -1.83 26.55 11.61
N PRO A 197 -1.61 27.83 11.86
CA PRO A 197 -2.01 29.06 11.15
C PRO A 197 -0.93 29.59 10.18
N ILE A 198 -0.20 28.72 9.51
CA ILE A 198 0.90 29.08 8.62
C ILE A 198 0.34 29.22 7.21
N GLN A 199 0.14 30.46 6.75
CA GLN A 199 -0.03 30.73 5.33
C GLN A 199 1.35 30.93 4.72
N ASP A 200 1.93 29.87 4.24
CA ASP A 200 3.08 29.92 3.34
C ASP A 200 2.70 29.23 2.03
N ASP A 201 3.16 29.73 0.90
CA ASP A 201 2.88 29.16 -0.43
C ASP A 201 3.37 27.70 -0.56
N ASP A 202 4.33 27.32 0.27
CA ASP A 202 4.71 25.93 0.48
C ASP A 202 3.84 25.33 1.60
N ARG A 203 2.93 24.45 1.23
CA ARG A 203 2.13 23.59 2.13
C ARG A 203 3.03 22.70 2.97
N SER A 204 3.77 23.30 3.89
CA SER A 204 4.68 22.58 4.77
C SER A 204 3.93 22.11 6.00
N TYR A 205 3.93 20.81 6.19
CA TYR A 205 3.44 20.17 7.41
C TYR A 205 4.33 20.53 8.58
N VAL A 206 3.74 20.95 9.69
CA VAL A 206 4.48 21.22 10.94
C VAL A 206 4.59 19.93 11.72
N ARG A 207 5.80 19.37 11.76
CA ARG A 207 6.10 18.24 12.63
C ARG A 207 6.11 18.71 14.09
N GLN A 208 5.20 18.21 14.91
CA GLN A 208 5.09 18.60 16.30
C GLN A 208 6.16 17.96 17.18
N VAL A 209 6.50 16.70 16.93
CA VAL A 209 7.47 15.91 17.69
C VAL A 209 8.34 15.06 16.78
N ALA A 210 9.62 14.98 17.11
CA ALA A 210 10.54 14.09 16.40
C ALA A 210 10.35 12.61 16.80
N VAL A 211 9.88 12.37 18.03
CA VAL A 211 9.63 11.04 18.60
C VAL A 211 8.27 11.05 19.26
N ALA A 212 7.44 10.10 18.94
CA ALA A 212 6.12 9.97 19.53
C ALA A 212 6.19 9.74 21.05
N PRO A 213 5.21 10.24 21.84
CA PRO A 213 5.18 10.01 23.26
C PRO A 213 4.92 8.54 23.58
N THR A 214 5.50 8.08 24.70
CA THR A 214 5.21 6.74 25.24
C THR A 214 3.87 6.76 25.96
N ARG A 215 3.25 5.60 26.09
CA ARG A 215 2.03 5.42 26.89
C ARG A 215 2.19 5.97 28.30
N HIS A 216 3.31 5.65 28.96
CA HIS A 216 3.60 6.16 30.31
C HIS A 216 3.63 7.69 30.38
N ALA A 217 4.19 8.38 29.38
CA ALA A 217 4.22 9.83 29.33
C ALA A 217 2.81 10.44 29.21
N VAL A 218 1.93 9.78 28.47
CA VAL A 218 0.52 10.17 28.32
C VAL A 218 -0.28 9.88 29.60
N GLU A 219 -0.20 8.67 30.13
CA GLU A 219 -0.94 8.24 31.32
C GLU A 219 -0.52 9.02 32.60
N SER A 220 0.74 9.40 32.71
CA SER A 220 1.23 10.22 33.82
C SER A 220 0.86 11.72 33.68
N GLY A 221 0.24 12.13 32.58
CA GLY A 221 -0.10 13.53 32.30
C GLY A 221 1.10 14.42 31.94
N LYS A 222 2.29 13.85 31.77
CA LYS A 222 3.46 14.57 31.28
C LYS A 222 3.25 15.10 29.86
N VAL A 223 2.48 14.37 29.05
CA VAL A 223 2.06 14.74 27.72
C VAL A 223 0.54 14.72 27.66
N THR A 224 -0.05 15.80 27.16
CA THR A 224 -1.50 15.91 26.96
C THR A 224 -1.79 15.78 25.46
N LEU A 225 -2.60 14.80 25.11
CA LEU A 225 -3.09 14.58 23.75
C LEU A 225 -4.41 15.32 23.56
N VAL A 226 -4.56 16.05 22.46
CA VAL A 226 -5.79 16.76 22.13
C VAL A 226 -6.24 16.45 20.70
N SER A 227 -7.55 16.35 20.52
CA SER A 227 -8.18 16.33 19.21
C SER A 227 -8.92 17.65 18.99
N LEU A 228 -8.76 18.21 17.81
CA LEU A 228 -9.45 19.44 17.40
C LEU A 228 -10.77 19.17 16.69
N ASP A 229 -11.21 17.91 16.71
CA ASP A 229 -12.33 17.45 15.89
C ASP A 229 -12.07 17.67 14.39
N TRP A 230 -13.06 17.85 13.57
CA TRP A 230 -12.86 18.04 12.15
C TRP A 230 -12.10 19.36 11.86
N LEU A 231 -11.02 19.26 11.03
CA LEU A 231 -10.22 20.41 10.60
C LEU A 231 -11.05 21.30 9.66
N GLY A 232 -11.65 22.35 10.19
CA GLY A 232 -12.28 23.42 9.44
C GLY A 232 -11.59 24.75 9.73
N ASP A 233 -11.94 25.80 8.98
CA ASP A 233 -11.36 27.15 9.10
C ASP A 233 -11.47 27.73 10.52
N ASP A 234 -12.41 27.22 11.33
CA ASP A 234 -12.65 27.63 12.71
C ASP A 234 -11.69 27.04 13.75
N ASN A 235 -10.71 26.23 13.33
CA ASN A 235 -9.82 25.52 14.24
C ASN A 235 -8.58 26.32 14.70
N ALA A 236 -8.33 27.50 14.14
CA ALA A 236 -7.16 28.31 14.45
C ALA A 236 -6.97 28.57 15.93
N ALA A 237 -8.03 29.02 16.59
CA ALA A 237 -8.00 29.37 18.01
C ALA A 237 -7.67 28.14 18.87
N ARG A 238 -8.29 27.00 18.59
CA ARG A 238 -8.06 25.73 19.29
C ARG A 238 -6.63 25.24 19.08
N TRP A 239 -6.13 25.35 17.86
CA TRP A 239 -4.76 25.01 17.53
C TRP A 239 -3.77 25.90 18.27
N MET A 240 -3.96 27.22 18.27
CA MET A 240 -3.13 28.20 19.00
C MET A 240 -3.12 27.89 20.48
N LEU A 241 -4.29 27.60 21.09
CA LEU A 241 -4.40 27.22 22.50
C LEU A 241 -3.61 25.91 22.76
N ALA A 242 -3.79 24.89 21.95
CA ALA A 242 -3.07 23.64 22.11
C ALA A 242 -1.54 23.85 22.09
N ARG A 243 -1.05 24.63 21.13
CA ARG A 243 0.38 24.99 21.03
C ARG A 243 0.85 25.81 22.23
N ALA A 244 0.11 26.81 22.64
CA ALA A 244 0.45 27.65 23.82
C ALA A 244 0.50 26.84 25.13
N LYS A 245 -0.30 25.81 25.25
CA LYS A 245 -0.31 24.87 26.39
C LYS A 245 0.71 23.74 26.28
N GLY A 246 1.40 23.60 25.16
CA GLY A 246 2.32 22.47 24.90
C GLY A 246 1.59 21.14 24.73
N TYR A 247 0.33 21.17 24.32
CA TYR A 247 -0.44 19.96 24.01
C TYR A 247 -0.02 19.41 22.66
N LEU A 248 -0.09 18.09 22.50
CA LEU A 248 0.10 17.43 21.23
C LEU A 248 -1.23 17.19 20.54
N ILE A 249 -1.37 17.77 19.37
CA ILE A 249 -2.55 17.57 18.52
C ILE A 249 -2.40 16.23 17.82
N PHE A 250 -3.46 15.49 17.79
CA PHE A 250 -3.49 14.10 17.42
C PHE A 250 -4.52 13.85 16.31
N ASP A 251 -4.07 13.21 15.22
CA ASP A 251 -4.96 12.78 14.16
C ASP A 251 -5.66 11.46 14.55
N TRP A 252 -6.97 11.55 14.76
CA TRP A 252 -7.79 10.43 15.20
C TRP A 252 -7.99 9.34 14.14
N ILE A 253 -7.80 9.60 12.85
CA ILE A 253 -8.02 8.64 11.77
C ILE A 253 -6.94 7.54 11.77
N GLY A 254 -5.82 7.80 12.40
CA GLY A 254 -4.64 6.94 12.39
C GLY A 254 -4.63 5.79 13.38
N LEU A 255 -5.65 5.62 14.24
CA LEU A 255 -5.72 4.53 15.23
C LEU A 255 -7.09 3.83 15.23
N SER A 256 -7.07 2.58 15.69
CA SER A 256 -8.31 1.85 16.00
C SER A 256 -9.08 2.53 17.12
N SER A 257 -10.40 2.51 17.08
CA SER A 257 -11.28 3.03 18.15
C SER A 257 -11.07 2.35 19.51
N GLU A 258 -10.47 1.18 19.54
CA GLU A 258 -10.18 0.42 20.77
C GLU A 258 -8.80 0.75 21.37
N HIS A 259 -7.99 1.56 20.70
CA HIS A 259 -6.65 1.89 21.14
C HIS A 259 -6.67 2.66 22.46
N TRP A 260 -5.74 2.32 23.38
CA TRP A 260 -5.66 2.91 24.73
C TRP A 260 -5.56 4.46 24.72
N ALA A 261 -4.93 5.05 23.71
CA ALA A 261 -4.72 6.49 23.61
C ALA A 261 -6.02 7.28 23.66
N TRP A 262 -7.13 6.75 23.12
CA TRP A 262 -8.43 7.41 23.12
C TRP A 262 -8.96 7.78 24.51
N ARG A 263 -8.59 7.04 25.53
CA ARG A 263 -9.00 7.30 26.92
C ARG A 263 -8.33 8.55 27.50
N HIS A 264 -7.25 9.02 26.84
CA HIS A 264 -6.42 10.13 27.28
C HIS A 264 -6.48 11.33 26.35
N VAL A 265 -7.20 11.24 25.24
CA VAL A 265 -7.39 12.36 24.31
C VAL A 265 -8.45 13.29 24.84
N ARG A 266 -8.13 14.58 24.90
CA ARG A 266 -9.08 15.64 25.21
C ARG A 266 -9.60 16.24 23.92
N PHE A 267 -10.90 16.40 23.82
CA PHE A 267 -11.50 17.15 22.71
C PHE A 267 -11.54 18.63 23.08
N LEU A 268 -10.95 19.47 22.23
CA LEU A 268 -11.05 20.93 22.35
C LEU A 268 -12.19 21.36 21.44
N ASP A 269 -13.35 21.61 22.04
CA ASP A 269 -14.50 22.18 21.33
C ASP A 269 -14.45 23.70 21.24
N GLN A 270 -15.28 24.30 20.40
CA GLN A 270 -15.32 25.77 20.21
C GLN A 270 -15.75 26.51 21.44
N GLU A 271 -16.57 25.90 22.29
CA GLU A 271 -17.13 26.58 23.49
C GLU A 271 -16.08 26.74 24.59
N THR A 272 -15.02 25.91 24.58
CA THR A 272 -13.96 25.98 25.60
C THR A 272 -12.83 26.94 25.26
N VAL A 273 -12.79 27.46 24.04
CA VAL A 273 -11.72 28.36 23.59
C VAL A 273 -12.28 29.75 23.33
N GLN A 274 -11.92 30.69 24.22
CA GLN A 274 -12.21 32.10 24.02
C GLN A 274 -10.99 32.80 23.42
N VAL A 275 -11.20 33.55 22.34
CA VAL A 275 -10.17 34.36 21.68
C VAL A 275 -10.51 35.82 21.92
N GLU A 276 -9.60 36.55 22.57
CA GLU A 276 -9.67 37.97 22.74
C GLU A 276 -8.60 38.67 21.93
N ALA A 277 -9.00 39.55 21.01
CA ALA A 277 -8.05 40.33 20.22
C ALA A 277 -7.51 41.48 21.10
N LEU A 278 -6.24 41.38 21.47
CA LEU A 278 -5.58 42.40 22.31
C LEU A 278 -4.93 43.51 21.49
N SER A 279 -4.78 43.37 20.19
CA SER A 279 -4.19 44.38 19.30
C SER A 279 -4.61 44.16 17.85
N GLU A 280 -4.48 45.22 17.03
CA GLU A 280 -4.66 45.12 15.56
C GLU A 280 -3.53 44.39 14.82
N GLN A 281 -2.63 43.71 15.53
CA GLN A 281 -1.57 42.93 14.89
C GLN A 281 -2.14 41.67 14.25
N ILE A 282 -2.04 41.66 12.95
CA ILE A 282 -2.55 40.58 12.11
C ILE A 282 -1.52 39.44 11.93
N ARG A 283 -0.26 39.67 12.37
CA ARG A 283 0.83 38.69 12.22
C ARG A 283 1.39 38.28 13.57
N VAL A 284 1.58 37.00 13.75
CA VAL A 284 2.26 36.45 14.92
C VAL A 284 3.45 35.61 14.43
N GLN A 285 4.60 35.79 15.07
CA GLN A 285 5.76 34.92 14.79
C GLN A 285 5.68 33.70 15.67
N LEU A 286 5.59 32.52 15.03
CA LEU A 286 5.61 31.24 15.69
C LEU A 286 6.82 30.45 15.23
N GLU A 287 7.68 30.03 16.16
CA GLU A 287 8.89 29.24 15.87
C GLU A 287 9.77 29.85 14.74
N GLY A 288 9.86 31.18 14.71
CA GLY A 288 10.65 31.89 13.70
C GLY A 288 9.96 32.15 12.36
N ARG A 289 8.70 31.69 12.20
CA ARG A 289 7.90 31.95 11.02
C ARG A 289 6.76 32.92 11.31
N TRP A 290 6.45 33.78 10.33
CA TRP A 290 5.31 34.66 10.42
C TRP A 290 4.04 33.89 10.06
N VAL A 291 3.07 33.98 10.92
CA VAL A 291 1.74 33.35 10.75
C VAL A 291 0.64 34.40 10.78
N TRP A 292 -0.41 34.16 10.02
CA TRP A 292 -1.60 34.97 9.99
C TRP A 292 -2.71 34.25 10.75
N PRO A 293 -3.04 34.64 11.98
CA PRO A 293 -4.20 34.07 12.60
C PRO A 293 -5.44 34.52 11.83
N THR A 294 -6.21 33.61 11.30
CA THR A 294 -7.57 33.89 10.87
C THR A 294 -8.43 33.82 12.12
N VAL A 295 -9.15 34.93 12.42
CA VAL A 295 -10.10 35.01 13.50
C VAL A 295 -11.47 34.60 12.98
#